data_6a04641c23f6552157c516e3b56161fc
#
_entry.id   6a04641c23f6552157c516e3b56161fc
#
_cell.length_a   1.000
_cell.length_b   1.000
_cell.length_c   1.000
_cell.angle_alpha   90.00
_cell.angle_beta   90.00
_cell.angle_gamma   90.00
#
_symmetry.space_group_name_H-M   'P 1'
#
loop_
_entity.id
_entity.type
_entity.pdbx_description
1 polymer ?
#
loop_
_entity_poly.entity_id
_entity_poly.type
_entity_poly.pdbx_seq_one_letter_code
_entity_poly.pdbx_strand_id
1 'polypeptide(L)'
;TQILADDRETVILDMLEAGQSIVLCRGGDGGRGNTHFKSSTNQAPRRAEEGWPNEEMSVWLRLKLIADAGLVGLPNAGKSTFLAASSAARPKIADYPFTTLVPNLGVVKVEAHRSFVVADIPGLIEGASEGRGLGDLFLGHVERCSVLLHLVDGTSDTIAEDYQTIVTE
;
A
#
# COMPACT_ATOMS: atom_id res chain seq x y z
N THR A 1 -1.62 -0.95 -5.27
CA THR A 1 -1.51 0.51 -5.37
C THR A 1 -2.70 1.06 -6.11
N GLN A 2 -3.41 2.02 -5.53
CA GLN A 2 -4.52 2.69 -6.19
C GLN A 2 -4.05 3.95 -6.90
N ILE A 3 -4.56 4.15 -8.11
CA ILE A 3 -4.44 5.39 -8.86
C ILE A 3 -5.77 6.10 -8.74
N LEU A 4 -5.75 7.30 -8.18
CA LEU A 4 -6.92 8.12 -7.92
C LEU A 4 -6.92 9.30 -8.87
N ALA A 5 -8.13 9.78 -9.19
CA ALA A 5 -8.32 11.03 -9.90
C ALA A 5 -7.86 12.24 -9.05
N ASP A 6 -7.90 13.41 -9.61
CA ASP A 6 -7.47 14.65 -8.94
C ASP A 6 -8.33 15.01 -7.71
N ASP A 7 -9.56 14.51 -7.65
CA ASP A 7 -10.48 14.61 -6.51
C ASP A 7 -10.03 13.80 -5.28
N ARG A 8 -9.04 12.89 -5.42
CA ARG A 8 -8.51 11.98 -4.41
C ARG A 8 -9.51 10.92 -3.89
N GLU A 9 -10.68 10.84 -4.46
CA GLU A 9 -11.76 9.94 -4.04
C GLU A 9 -12.05 8.91 -5.13
N THR A 10 -12.15 9.34 -6.38
CA THR A 10 -12.46 8.46 -7.50
C THR A 10 -11.27 7.55 -7.84
N VAL A 11 -11.45 6.23 -7.70
CA VAL A 11 -10.42 5.24 -8.06
C VAL A 11 -10.48 5.01 -9.57
N ILE A 12 -9.42 5.43 -10.28
CA ILE A 12 -9.27 5.18 -11.72
C ILE A 12 -8.87 3.71 -11.94
N LEU A 13 -7.93 3.23 -11.13
CA LEU A 13 -7.39 1.87 -11.24
C LEU A 13 -6.82 1.39 -9.91
N ASP A 14 -6.97 0.09 -9.63
CA ASP A 14 -6.26 -0.59 -8.55
C ASP A 14 -5.24 -1.59 -9.13
N MET A 15 -3.96 -1.33 -8.91
CA MET A 15 -2.86 -2.21 -9.33
C MET A 15 -2.59 -3.21 -8.23
N LEU A 16 -2.91 -4.48 -8.49
CA LEU A 16 -2.85 -5.57 -7.52
C LEU A 16 -1.58 -6.42 -7.67
N GLU A 17 -1.03 -6.51 -8.88
CA GLU A 17 0.08 -7.40 -9.18
C GLU A 17 1.40 -6.65 -9.31
N ALA A 18 2.48 -7.28 -8.84
CA ALA A 18 3.83 -6.75 -9.03
C ALA A 18 4.23 -6.82 -10.50
N GLY A 19 4.76 -5.72 -11.04
CA GLY A 19 5.13 -5.62 -12.45
C GLY A 19 3.98 -5.28 -13.41
N GLN A 20 2.76 -5.10 -12.91
CA GLN A 20 1.64 -4.62 -13.71
C GLN A 20 1.97 -3.24 -14.31
N SER A 21 1.72 -3.09 -15.62
CA SER A 21 1.93 -1.84 -16.34
C SER A 21 0.67 -1.44 -17.10
N ILE A 22 0.33 -0.16 -17.04
CA ILE A 22 -0.83 0.38 -17.73
C ILE A 22 -0.53 1.75 -18.31
N VAL A 23 -1.15 2.05 -19.44
CA VAL A 23 -1.07 3.37 -20.08
C VAL A 23 -2.26 4.19 -19.62
N LEU A 24 -2.03 5.26 -18.88
CA LEU A 24 -3.08 6.18 -18.40
C LEU A 24 -3.36 7.31 -19.39
N CYS A 25 -2.32 7.82 -20.05
CA CYS A 25 -2.43 8.89 -21.03
C CYS A 25 -1.62 8.54 -22.27
N ARG A 26 -2.08 9.00 -23.41
CA ARG A 26 -1.36 8.81 -24.68
C ARG A 26 -0.66 10.09 -25.10
N GLY A 27 0.55 9.95 -25.60
CA GLY A 27 1.25 11.05 -26.25
C GLY A 27 0.59 11.39 -27.58
N GLY A 28 0.66 12.66 -27.98
CA GLY A 28 0.27 13.08 -29.32
C GLY A 28 1.26 12.58 -30.38
N ASP A 29 0.78 12.41 -31.59
CA ASP A 29 1.64 12.09 -32.73
C ASP A 29 2.55 13.27 -33.08
N GLY A 30 3.80 12.99 -33.46
CA GLY A 30 4.74 14.00 -33.88
C GLY A 30 4.34 14.64 -35.24
N GLY A 31 4.51 15.94 -35.36
CA GLY A 31 4.31 16.62 -36.61
C GLY A 31 5.38 16.23 -37.65
N ARG A 32 5.06 16.43 -38.93
CA ARG A 32 5.97 16.15 -40.03
C ARG A 32 7.03 17.24 -40.12
N GLY A 33 8.30 16.85 -40.09
CA GLY A 33 9.42 17.76 -40.26
C GLY A 33 9.52 18.33 -41.70
N ASN A 34 10.32 19.38 -41.87
CA ASN A 34 10.50 20.07 -43.14
C ASN A 34 10.96 19.16 -44.28
N THR A 35 11.69 18.11 -43.99
CA THR A 35 12.17 17.15 -45.02
C THR A 35 11.02 16.43 -45.74
N HIS A 36 9.87 16.27 -45.08
CA HIS A 36 8.69 15.64 -45.68
C HIS A 36 8.07 16.51 -46.79
N PHE A 37 8.29 17.82 -46.73
CA PHE A 37 7.75 18.81 -47.69
C PHE A 37 8.71 19.15 -48.82
N LYS A 38 9.80 18.40 -48.96
CA LYS A 38 10.72 18.57 -50.12
C LYS A 38 10.03 18.23 -51.44
N SER A 39 10.25 19.05 -52.41
CA SER A 39 9.81 18.82 -53.79
C SER A 39 10.95 19.16 -54.76
N SER A 40 10.79 18.83 -56.05
CA SER A 40 11.77 19.14 -57.09
C SER A 40 12.02 20.64 -57.24
N THR A 41 11.04 21.48 -56.94
CA THR A 41 11.09 22.92 -57.00
C THR A 41 11.47 23.61 -55.71
N ASN A 42 11.32 22.90 -54.55
CA ASN A 42 11.69 23.44 -53.25
C ASN A 42 12.41 22.35 -52.43
N GLN A 43 13.73 22.34 -52.54
CA GLN A 43 14.57 21.35 -51.90
C GLN A 43 14.89 21.65 -50.41
N ALA A 44 14.62 22.87 -49.95
CA ALA A 44 14.84 23.31 -48.56
C ALA A 44 13.60 24.02 -48.00
N PRO A 45 12.47 23.31 -47.84
CA PRO A 45 11.27 23.94 -47.33
C PRO A 45 11.46 24.33 -45.86
N ARG A 46 10.91 25.48 -45.50
CA ARG A 46 10.89 25.99 -44.12
C ARG A 46 9.60 25.63 -43.38
N ARG A 47 8.68 24.89 -44.01
CA ARG A 47 7.41 24.45 -43.44
C ARG A 47 7.65 23.16 -42.65
N ALA A 48 7.10 23.10 -41.44
CA ALA A 48 6.93 21.91 -40.64
C ALA A 48 5.49 21.91 -40.13
N GLU A 49 4.99 20.74 -39.74
CA GLU A 49 3.71 20.58 -39.04
C GLU A 49 4.00 20.49 -37.54
N GLU A 50 3.13 21.10 -36.76
CA GLU A 50 3.16 20.93 -35.32
C GLU A 50 2.69 19.51 -34.94
N GLY A 51 3.14 18.98 -33.81
CA GLY A 51 2.64 17.71 -33.26
C GLY A 51 1.18 17.85 -32.85
N TRP A 52 0.52 16.71 -32.73
CA TRP A 52 -0.83 16.62 -32.21
C TRP A 52 -0.83 16.77 -30.68
N PRO A 53 -1.91 17.30 -30.10
CA PRO A 53 -1.99 17.45 -28.66
C PRO A 53 -1.89 16.09 -27.95
N ASN A 54 -1.21 16.08 -26.81
CA ASN A 54 -1.14 14.95 -25.89
C ASN A 54 -2.28 14.99 -24.89
N GLU A 55 -2.54 13.83 -24.27
CA GLU A 55 -3.41 13.75 -23.11
C GLU A 55 -2.58 14.05 -21.85
N GLU A 56 -3.12 14.88 -20.96
CA GLU A 56 -2.52 15.19 -19.66
C GLU A 56 -3.52 14.90 -18.55
N MET A 57 -3.06 14.30 -17.47
CA MET A 57 -3.89 13.95 -16.34
C MET A 57 -3.11 14.11 -15.04
N SER A 58 -3.71 14.74 -14.05
CA SER A 58 -3.23 14.75 -12.67
C SER A 58 -3.80 13.54 -11.94
N VAL A 59 -2.94 12.74 -11.33
CA VAL A 59 -3.34 11.55 -10.58
C VAL A 59 -2.67 11.51 -9.21
N TRP A 60 -3.36 10.90 -8.27
CA TRP A 60 -2.81 10.59 -6.95
C TRP A 60 -2.52 9.09 -6.84
N LEU A 61 -1.34 8.78 -6.30
CA LEU A 61 -0.95 7.39 -6.04
C LEU A 61 -1.14 7.11 -4.54
N ARG A 62 -1.98 6.12 -4.22
CA ARG A 62 -2.20 5.65 -2.86
C ARG A 62 -1.61 4.24 -2.71
N LEU A 63 -0.51 4.15 -1.97
CA LEU A 63 0.08 2.86 -1.61
C LEU A 63 -0.70 2.28 -0.43
N LYS A 64 -1.27 1.08 -0.60
CA LYS A 64 -2.07 0.40 0.45
C LYS A 64 -1.24 -0.47 1.39
N LEU A 65 0.03 -0.72 1.10
CA LEU A 65 0.89 -1.50 1.99
C LEU A 65 1.15 -0.70 3.27
N ILE A 66 0.91 -1.33 4.43
CA ILE A 66 1.15 -0.74 5.75
C ILE A 66 2.48 -1.24 6.31
N ALA A 67 2.71 -2.56 6.25
CA ALA A 67 3.89 -3.21 6.79
C ALA A 67 4.21 -4.51 6.04
N ASP A 68 5.44 -4.98 6.17
CA ASP A 68 5.85 -6.28 5.66
C ASP A 68 5.28 -7.40 6.53
N ALA A 69 5.22 -7.20 7.85
CA ALA A 69 4.63 -8.14 8.79
C ALA A 69 3.65 -7.43 9.74
N GLY A 70 2.51 -8.05 10.00
CA GLY A 70 1.52 -7.62 10.98
C GLY A 70 1.53 -8.52 12.21
N LEU A 71 1.50 -7.93 13.42
CA LEU A 71 1.34 -8.68 14.66
C LEU A 71 -0.14 -8.83 14.97
N VAL A 72 -0.58 -10.06 15.13
CA VAL A 72 -1.94 -10.42 15.52
C VAL A 72 -1.92 -11.26 16.79
N GLY A 73 -2.98 -11.24 17.57
CA GLY A 73 -3.08 -11.97 18.83
C GLY A 73 -4.03 -11.26 19.80
N LEU A 74 -4.47 -11.98 20.82
CA LEU A 74 -5.37 -11.48 21.85
C LEU A 74 -4.78 -10.26 22.60
N PRO A 75 -5.61 -9.46 23.28
CA PRO A 75 -5.12 -8.41 24.17
C PRO A 75 -4.14 -9.00 25.20
N ASN A 76 -3.08 -8.24 25.50
CA ASN A 76 -2.00 -8.63 26.41
C ASN A 76 -1.12 -9.81 25.99
N ALA A 77 -1.28 -10.38 24.79
CA ALA A 77 -0.37 -11.42 24.25
C ALA A 77 1.08 -10.94 23.99
N GLY A 78 1.40 -9.69 24.35
CA GLY A 78 2.76 -9.18 24.29
C GLY A 78 3.14 -8.52 22.96
N LYS A 79 2.20 -8.27 22.05
CA LYS A 79 2.46 -7.69 20.71
C LYS A 79 3.29 -6.39 20.76
N SER A 80 2.83 -5.40 21.49
CA SER A 80 3.50 -4.10 21.61
C SER A 80 4.86 -4.22 22.31
N THR A 81 5.00 -5.15 23.27
CA THR A 81 6.27 -5.44 23.92
C THR A 81 7.25 -6.08 22.94
N PHE A 82 6.80 -7.04 22.14
CA PHE A 82 7.59 -7.66 21.09
C PHE A 82 8.05 -6.61 20.06
N LEU A 83 7.13 -5.75 19.61
CA LEU A 83 7.46 -4.67 18.68
C LEU A 83 8.51 -3.72 19.28
N ALA A 84 8.35 -3.31 20.53
CA ALA A 84 9.29 -2.41 21.19
C ALA A 84 10.68 -3.05 21.36
N ALA A 85 10.74 -4.35 21.64
CA ALA A 85 11.99 -5.10 21.84
C ALA A 85 12.72 -5.38 20.51
N SER A 86 11.98 -5.64 19.43
CA SER A 86 12.55 -6.01 18.12
C SER A 86 12.84 -4.80 17.23
N SER A 87 12.22 -3.67 17.47
CA SER A 87 12.42 -2.46 16.65
C SER A 87 13.77 -1.81 16.91
N ALA A 88 14.48 -1.45 15.84
CA ALA A 88 15.77 -0.73 15.90
C ALA A 88 15.64 0.73 16.37
N ALA A 89 14.42 1.27 16.37
CA ALA A 89 14.08 2.60 16.88
C ALA A 89 12.77 2.50 17.66
N ARG A 90 12.43 3.54 18.43
CA ARG A 90 11.11 3.57 19.09
C ARG A 90 10.01 3.46 18.04
N PRO A 91 9.03 2.55 18.24
CA PRO A 91 7.89 2.43 17.35
C PRO A 91 7.21 3.78 17.14
N LYS A 92 6.85 4.07 15.89
CA LYS A 92 6.16 5.31 15.53
C LYS A 92 4.70 5.02 15.28
N ILE A 93 3.85 5.87 15.81
CA ILE A 93 2.45 5.93 15.46
C ILE A 93 2.37 6.50 14.05
N ALA A 94 1.77 5.78 13.12
CA ALA A 94 1.61 6.23 11.74
C ALA A 94 0.14 6.51 11.45
N ASP A 95 -0.18 7.78 11.26
CA ASP A 95 -1.51 8.25 10.91
C ASP A 95 -1.70 8.11 9.39
N TYR A 96 -2.43 7.08 8.98
CA TYR A 96 -2.80 6.89 7.60
C TYR A 96 -4.22 7.39 7.35
N PRO A 97 -4.47 8.18 6.30
CA PRO A 97 -5.78 8.79 6.04
C PRO A 97 -6.91 7.78 5.76
N PHE A 98 -6.58 6.49 5.67
CA PHE A 98 -7.52 5.40 5.45
C PHE A 98 -7.63 4.45 6.66
N THR A 99 -7.08 4.80 7.82
CA THR A 99 -7.13 3.97 9.04
C THR A 99 -7.80 4.75 10.16
N THR A 100 -8.83 4.16 10.74
CA THR A 100 -9.51 4.71 11.93
C THR A 100 -8.80 4.29 13.22
N LEU A 101 -8.09 3.14 13.18
CA LEU A 101 -7.20 2.67 14.22
C LEU A 101 -5.77 2.86 13.72
N VAL A 102 -4.97 3.56 14.50
CA VAL A 102 -3.61 3.93 14.12
C VAL A 102 -2.65 2.81 14.53
N PRO A 103 -2.04 2.08 13.59
CA PRO A 103 -1.09 1.03 13.93
C PRO A 103 0.23 1.61 14.44
N ASN A 104 0.84 0.92 15.39
CA ASN A 104 2.21 1.23 15.79
C ASN A 104 3.18 0.50 14.84
N LEU A 105 4.07 1.24 14.20
CA LEU A 105 5.05 0.69 13.29
C LEU A 105 6.44 0.63 13.91
N GLY A 106 7.11 -0.50 13.78
CA GLY A 106 8.50 -0.69 14.13
C GLY A 106 9.32 -1.13 12.93
N VAL A 107 10.57 -0.69 12.85
CA VAL A 107 11.52 -1.11 11.82
C VAL A 107 12.48 -2.11 12.44
N VAL A 108 12.41 -3.35 12.00
CA VAL A 108 13.31 -4.43 12.42
C VAL A 108 14.49 -4.49 11.47
N LYS A 109 15.71 -4.35 11.99
CA LYS A 109 16.94 -4.51 11.22
C LYS A 109 17.43 -5.95 11.35
N VAL A 110 17.63 -6.61 10.23
CA VAL A 110 18.20 -7.98 10.18
C VAL A 110 19.71 -7.90 9.96
N GLU A 111 20.13 -7.06 9.02
CA GLU A 111 21.52 -6.85 8.61
C GLU A 111 21.78 -5.38 8.30
N ALA A 112 23.03 -5.02 8.01
CA ALA A 112 23.43 -3.63 7.78
C ALA A 112 22.57 -2.89 6.71
N HIS A 113 22.04 -3.63 5.73
CA HIS A 113 21.27 -3.06 4.60
C HIS A 113 19.90 -3.73 4.40
N ARG A 114 19.45 -4.57 5.34
CA ARG A 114 18.16 -5.27 5.26
C ARG A 114 17.34 -4.97 6.49
N SER A 115 16.19 -4.35 6.27
CA SER A 115 15.19 -4.08 7.29
C SER A 115 13.81 -4.35 6.74
N PHE A 116 12.88 -4.64 7.62
CA PHE A 116 11.46 -4.78 7.30
C PHE A 116 10.61 -4.06 8.34
N VAL A 117 9.40 -3.69 7.96
CA VAL A 117 8.47 -2.97 8.79
C VAL A 117 7.50 -3.96 9.43
N VAL A 118 7.32 -3.84 10.75
CA VAL A 118 6.34 -4.61 11.52
C VAL A 118 5.29 -3.65 12.05
N ALA A 119 4.03 -4.01 11.87
CA ALA A 119 2.89 -3.28 12.42
C ALA A 119 2.29 -4.03 13.61
N ASP A 120 2.12 -3.34 14.74
CA ASP A 120 1.23 -3.79 15.81
C ASP A 120 -0.19 -3.35 15.42
N ILE A 121 -1.03 -4.34 15.08
CA ILE A 121 -2.39 -4.10 14.63
C ILE A 121 -3.31 -4.18 15.86
N PRO A 122 -3.77 -3.02 16.41
CA PRO A 122 -4.68 -3.02 17.54
C PRO A 122 -6.07 -3.52 17.10
N GLY A 123 -6.76 -4.26 17.93
CA GLY A 123 -8.20 -4.42 17.78
C GLY A 123 -8.77 -5.82 17.53
N LEU A 124 -8.00 -6.91 17.67
CA LEU A 124 -8.63 -8.21 17.88
C LEU A 124 -9.19 -8.26 19.31
N ILE A 125 -10.48 -7.98 19.40
CA ILE A 125 -11.30 -8.23 20.58
C ILE A 125 -12.28 -9.31 20.14
N GLU A 126 -12.52 -10.31 20.98
CA GLU A 126 -13.55 -11.33 20.82
C GLU A 126 -14.86 -10.73 20.28
N GLY A 127 -15.35 -11.19 19.11
CA GLY A 127 -16.55 -10.67 18.47
C GLY A 127 -16.29 -9.52 17.47
N ALA A 128 -15.07 -9.34 16.99
CA ALA A 128 -14.76 -8.33 15.97
C ALA A 128 -15.49 -8.64 14.65
N SER A 129 -15.67 -9.92 14.30
CA SER A 129 -16.41 -10.39 13.12
C SER A 129 -17.93 -10.21 13.23
N GLU A 130 -18.48 -10.06 14.44
CA GLU A 130 -19.93 -9.96 14.69
C GLU A 130 -20.51 -8.55 14.42
N GLY A 131 -19.87 -7.72 13.62
CA GLY A 131 -20.51 -6.52 13.07
C GLY A 131 -20.54 -5.29 13.98
N ARG A 132 -19.64 -5.15 14.94
CA ARG A 132 -19.52 -3.92 15.76
C ARG A 132 -18.62 -2.85 15.13
N GLY A 133 -18.39 -2.90 13.81
CA GLY A 133 -17.68 -1.85 13.04
C GLY A 133 -16.15 -1.81 13.20
N LEU A 134 -15.57 -2.60 14.10
CA LEU A 134 -14.12 -2.68 14.31
C LEU A 134 -13.46 -3.81 13.49
N GLY A 135 -14.21 -4.88 13.18
CA GLY A 135 -13.71 -6.03 12.42
C GLY A 135 -13.28 -5.69 11.00
N ASP A 136 -14.11 -4.97 10.25
CA ASP A 136 -13.79 -4.56 8.88
C ASP A 136 -12.53 -3.67 8.81
N LEU A 137 -12.33 -2.83 9.83
CA LEU A 137 -11.16 -1.97 9.93
C LEU A 137 -9.89 -2.76 10.26
N PHE A 138 -10.00 -3.77 11.12
CA PHE A 138 -8.92 -4.68 11.45
C PHE A 138 -8.51 -5.50 10.22
N LEU A 139 -9.47 -6.14 9.54
CA LEU A 139 -9.23 -6.90 8.31
C LEU A 139 -8.56 -6.04 7.24
N GLY A 140 -8.97 -4.78 7.12
CA GLY A 140 -8.32 -3.83 6.22
C GLY A 140 -6.84 -3.56 6.55
N HIS A 141 -6.38 -3.75 7.79
CA HIS A 141 -4.96 -3.67 8.15
C HIS A 141 -4.23 -4.99 7.88
N VAL A 142 -4.87 -6.11 8.18
CA VAL A 142 -4.36 -7.47 7.95
C VAL A 142 -4.06 -7.68 6.47
N GLU A 143 -5.00 -7.34 5.58
CA GLU A 143 -4.86 -7.44 4.13
C GLU A 143 -3.71 -6.59 3.54
N ARG A 144 -3.20 -5.64 4.31
CA ARG A 144 -2.11 -4.73 3.91
C ARG A 144 -0.75 -5.13 4.47
N CYS A 145 -0.66 -6.31 5.07
CA CYS A 145 0.59 -6.92 5.49
C CYS A 145 0.89 -8.13 4.59
N SER A 146 2.16 -8.34 4.29
CA SER A 146 2.58 -9.49 3.46
C SER A 146 2.58 -10.79 4.25
N VAL A 147 2.82 -10.72 5.57
CA VAL A 147 2.89 -11.85 6.50
C VAL A 147 2.23 -11.46 7.81
N LEU A 148 1.58 -12.41 8.47
CA LEU A 148 1.05 -12.24 9.81
C LEU A 148 1.85 -13.06 10.81
N LEU A 149 2.23 -12.44 11.91
CA LEU A 149 2.87 -13.08 13.05
C LEU A 149 1.85 -13.17 14.18
N HIS A 150 1.36 -14.36 14.44
CA HIS A 150 0.39 -14.63 15.51
C HIS A 150 1.14 -14.86 16.82
N LEU A 151 0.91 -13.97 17.79
CA LEU A 151 1.44 -14.09 19.15
C LEU A 151 0.36 -14.67 20.07
N VAL A 152 0.72 -15.73 20.76
CA VAL A 152 -0.14 -16.40 21.78
C VAL A 152 0.59 -16.36 23.11
N ASP A 153 -0.13 -16.06 24.19
CA ASP A 153 0.44 -16.06 25.52
C ASP A 153 0.71 -17.52 25.97
N GLY A 154 1.99 -17.88 26.08
CA GLY A 154 2.41 -19.21 26.51
C GLY A 154 2.14 -19.53 27.98
N THR A 155 1.68 -18.56 28.76
CA THR A 155 1.29 -18.76 30.20
C THR A 155 -0.21 -19.01 30.39
N SER A 156 -1.00 -18.88 29.31
CA SER A 156 -2.43 -19.16 29.30
C SER A 156 -2.69 -20.68 29.44
N ASP A 157 -3.71 -21.04 30.19
CA ASP A 157 -4.19 -22.43 30.27
C ASP A 157 -5.01 -22.83 29.03
N THR A 158 -5.34 -21.87 28.16
CA THR A 158 -6.24 -22.03 27.00
C THR A 158 -5.53 -21.71 25.66
N ILE A 159 -4.22 -22.00 25.54
CA ILE A 159 -3.40 -21.65 24.36
C ILE A 159 -4.04 -22.11 23.05
N ALA A 160 -4.61 -23.34 23.02
CA ALA A 160 -5.20 -23.89 21.79
C ALA A 160 -6.51 -23.17 21.42
N GLU A 161 -7.30 -22.78 22.39
CA GLU A 161 -8.54 -22.04 22.23
C GLU A 161 -8.24 -20.60 21.77
N ASP A 162 -7.27 -19.94 22.41
CA ASP A 162 -6.81 -18.59 22.09
C ASP A 162 -6.30 -18.52 20.64
N TYR A 163 -5.53 -19.54 20.20
CA TYR A 163 -5.08 -19.66 18.82
C TYR A 163 -6.27 -19.82 17.87
N GLN A 164 -7.19 -20.73 18.18
CA GLN A 164 -8.34 -21.02 17.31
C GLN A 164 -9.26 -19.81 17.18
N THR A 165 -9.46 -19.04 18.25
CA THR A 165 -10.27 -17.82 18.25
C THR A 165 -9.75 -16.83 17.21
N ILE A 166 -8.43 -16.58 17.19
CA ILE A 166 -7.81 -15.65 16.23
C ILE A 166 -7.87 -16.16 14.79
N VAL A 167 -7.76 -17.46 14.57
CA VAL A 167 -7.81 -18.05 13.21
C VAL A 167 -9.24 -18.06 12.65
N THR A 168 -10.25 -18.05 13.54
CA THR A 168 -11.66 -18.07 13.12
C THR A 168 -12.21 -16.67 12.84
N GLU A 169 -11.65 -15.64 13.45
CA GLU A 169 -11.93 -14.21 13.18
C GLU A 169 -11.33 -13.76 11.86
#